data_58f9ac460d28ffd9537672bc278c5135
#
_entry.id   58f9ac460d28ffd9537672bc278c5135
#
_cell.length_a   1.000
_cell.length_b   1.000
_cell.length_c   1.000
_cell.angle_alpha   90.00
_cell.angle_beta   90.00
_cell.angle_gamma   90.00
#
_symmetry.space_group_name_H-M   'P 1'
#
loop_
_entity.id
_entity.type
_entity.pdbx_description
1 polymer ?
#
loop_
_entity_poly.entity_id
_entity_poly.type
_entity_poly.pdbx_seq_one_letter_code
_entity_poly.pdbx_strand_id
1 'polypeptide(L)'
;MRAVGGVASDDQGNATVLGAFAIAALAAVLIMVIYVGAAVLARHRAQAAADLSALAAAADHVAGESDPCAAARTLAATQRPPAEVVSCRIDGEDVLVSVRVPVDLGRFGMRSAGASARAGPVG
;
A
#
# COMPACT_ATOMS: atom_id res chain seq x y z
N MET A 1 47.74 21.68 28.65
CA MET A 1 46.35 21.40 29.05
C MET A 1 45.36 22.38 28.42
N ARG A 2 45.62 23.65 28.44
CA ARG A 2 44.67 24.62 27.85
C ARG A 2 44.56 24.53 26.35
N ALA A 3 45.65 24.34 25.63
CA ALA A 3 45.58 24.11 24.18
C ALA A 3 44.79 22.84 23.83
N VAL A 4 44.98 21.82 24.65
CA VAL A 4 44.23 20.58 24.52
C VAL A 4 42.74 20.81 24.86
N GLY A 5 42.45 21.64 25.87
CA GLY A 5 41.10 22.00 26.22
C GLY A 5 40.38 22.79 25.11
N GLY A 6 41.09 23.74 24.43
CA GLY A 6 40.55 24.45 23.29
C GLY A 6 40.26 23.57 22.11
N VAL A 7 41.17 22.66 21.80
CA VAL A 7 40.96 21.66 20.72
C VAL A 7 39.81 20.71 21.09
N ALA A 8 39.71 20.32 22.37
CA ALA A 8 38.62 19.47 22.83
C ALA A 8 37.25 20.17 22.72
N SER A 9 37.18 21.49 22.93
CA SER A 9 35.94 22.26 22.74
C SER A 9 35.54 22.33 21.28
N ASP A 10 36.50 22.54 20.38
CA ASP A 10 36.26 22.53 18.95
C ASP A 10 35.83 21.15 18.47
N ASP A 11 36.47 20.09 18.98
CA ASP A 11 36.11 18.71 18.71
C ASP A 11 34.71 18.38 19.24
N GLN A 12 34.35 18.88 20.41
CA GLN A 12 32.99 18.73 20.95
C GLN A 12 31.94 19.41 20.09
N GLY A 13 32.23 20.63 19.59
CA GLY A 13 31.35 21.32 18.67
C GLY A 13 31.17 20.56 17.37
N ASN A 14 32.26 20.07 16.79
CA ASN A 14 32.22 19.22 15.59
C ASN A 14 31.49 17.89 15.85
N ALA A 15 31.74 17.25 16.99
CA ALA A 15 31.06 16.01 17.37
C ALA A 15 29.56 16.24 17.53
N THR A 16 29.13 17.35 18.12
CA THR A 16 27.71 17.68 18.27
C THR A 16 27.06 17.90 16.91
N VAL A 17 27.72 18.62 16.01
CA VAL A 17 27.21 18.86 14.64
C VAL A 17 27.13 17.54 13.88
N LEU A 18 28.18 16.73 13.92
CA LEU A 18 28.19 15.42 13.27
C LEU A 18 27.12 14.50 13.86
N GLY A 19 26.95 14.53 15.18
CA GLY A 19 25.89 13.77 15.85
C GLY A 19 24.51 14.22 15.42
N ALA A 20 24.29 15.54 15.31
CA ALA A 20 23.03 16.06 14.83
C ALA A 20 22.73 15.64 13.39
N PHE A 21 23.74 15.71 12.50
CA PHE A 21 23.58 15.23 11.12
C PHE A 21 23.32 13.72 11.06
N ALA A 22 24.00 12.93 11.89
CA ALA A 22 23.78 11.50 11.94
C ALA A 22 22.35 11.17 12.38
N ILE A 23 21.84 11.84 13.41
CA ILE A 23 20.47 11.67 13.87
C ILE A 23 19.47 12.07 12.78
N ALA A 24 19.71 13.21 12.14
CA ALA A 24 18.85 13.68 11.05
C ALA A 24 18.84 12.69 9.88
N ALA A 25 20.00 12.14 9.52
CA ALA A 25 20.10 11.14 8.47
C ALA A 25 19.35 9.86 8.82
N LEU A 26 19.50 9.38 10.06
CA LEU A 26 18.78 8.20 10.54
C LEU A 26 17.27 8.45 10.56
N ALA A 27 16.84 9.61 11.01
CA ALA A 27 15.43 9.99 11.00
C ALA A 27 14.87 10.03 9.57
N ALA A 28 15.62 10.58 8.63
CA ALA A 28 15.22 10.63 7.22
C ALA A 28 15.09 9.22 6.63
N VAL A 29 16.05 8.35 6.90
CA VAL A 29 15.99 6.94 6.46
C VAL A 29 14.78 6.24 7.06
N LEU A 30 14.54 6.43 8.36
CA LEU A 30 13.40 5.82 9.04
C LEU A 30 12.07 6.27 8.41
N ILE A 31 11.92 7.56 8.17
CA ILE A 31 10.73 8.11 7.52
C ILE A 31 10.57 7.48 6.13
N MET A 32 11.64 7.40 5.35
CA MET A 32 11.61 6.77 4.03
C MET A 32 11.15 5.31 4.11
N VAL A 33 11.70 4.54 5.05
CA VAL A 33 11.33 3.13 5.25
C VAL A 33 9.84 3.01 5.60
N ILE A 34 9.34 3.89 6.46
CA ILE A 34 7.91 3.89 6.83
C ILE A 34 7.04 4.18 5.60
N TYR A 35 7.39 5.17 4.78
CA TYR A 35 6.62 5.49 3.58
C TYR A 35 6.64 4.37 2.55
N VAL A 36 7.81 3.78 2.32
CA VAL A 36 7.94 2.64 1.40
C VAL A 36 7.15 1.45 1.92
N GLY A 37 7.27 1.16 3.22
CA GLY A 37 6.54 0.07 3.86
C GLY A 37 5.03 0.26 3.76
N ALA A 38 4.54 1.48 3.98
CA ALA A 38 3.12 1.80 3.83
C ALA A 38 2.65 1.62 2.38
N ALA A 39 3.45 2.03 1.41
CA ALA A 39 3.13 1.86 0.00
C ALA A 39 3.07 0.38 -0.41
N VAL A 40 4.03 -0.41 0.05
CA VAL A 40 4.05 -1.87 -0.20
C VAL A 40 2.83 -2.54 0.44
N LEU A 41 2.52 -2.19 1.68
CA LEU A 41 1.37 -2.75 2.38
C LEU A 41 0.06 -2.38 1.68
N ALA A 42 -0.06 -1.14 1.23
CA ALA A 42 -1.24 -0.68 0.48
C ALA A 42 -1.42 -1.48 -0.82
N ARG A 43 -0.34 -1.73 -1.54
CA ARG A 43 -0.37 -2.57 -2.75
C ARG A 43 -0.80 -4.00 -2.45
N HIS A 44 -0.26 -4.59 -1.38
CA HIS A 44 -0.65 -5.95 -0.98
C HIS A 44 -2.13 -6.00 -0.61
N ARG A 45 -2.64 -5.02 0.10
CA ARG A 45 -4.06 -4.95 0.44
C ARG A 45 -4.94 -4.78 -0.79
N ALA A 46 -4.52 -3.93 -1.72
CA ALA A 46 -5.24 -3.75 -2.97
C ALA A 46 -5.25 -5.04 -3.80
N GLN A 47 -4.13 -5.73 -3.90
CA GLN A 47 -4.04 -6.99 -4.62
C GLN A 47 -4.91 -8.06 -3.97
N ALA A 48 -4.86 -8.20 -2.65
CA ALA A 48 -5.70 -9.15 -1.94
C ALA A 48 -7.19 -8.85 -2.14
N ALA A 49 -7.58 -7.58 -2.10
CA ALA A 49 -8.95 -7.17 -2.34
C ALA A 49 -9.39 -7.48 -3.78
N ALA A 50 -8.52 -7.24 -4.77
CA ALA A 50 -8.78 -7.57 -6.16
C ALA A 50 -8.95 -9.08 -6.35
N ASP A 51 -8.06 -9.87 -5.79
CA ASP A 51 -8.08 -11.33 -5.91
C ASP A 51 -9.36 -11.92 -5.30
N LEU A 52 -9.69 -11.50 -4.09
CA LEU A 52 -10.90 -11.98 -3.41
C LEU A 52 -12.17 -11.52 -4.12
N SER A 53 -12.20 -10.30 -4.61
CA SER A 53 -13.35 -9.77 -5.34
C SER A 53 -13.53 -10.47 -6.68
N ALA A 54 -12.45 -10.73 -7.40
CA ALA A 54 -12.48 -11.47 -8.66
C ALA A 54 -12.94 -12.92 -8.43
N LEU A 55 -12.46 -13.54 -7.36
CA LEU A 55 -12.86 -14.91 -7.02
C LEU A 55 -14.34 -14.99 -6.66
N ALA A 56 -14.85 -14.03 -5.88
CA ALA A 56 -16.27 -13.97 -5.54
C ALA A 56 -17.14 -13.80 -6.78
N ALA A 57 -16.74 -12.90 -7.68
CA ALA A 57 -17.47 -12.68 -8.94
C ALA A 57 -17.40 -13.91 -9.84
N ALA A 58 -16.25 -14.58 -9.91
CA ALA A 58 -16.10 -15.80 -10.70
C ALA A 58 -16.97 -16.94 -10.18
N ALA A 59 -17.05 -17.08 -8.86
CA ALA A 59 -17.93 -18.09 -8.25
C ALA A 59 -19.40 -17.85 -8.61
N ASP A 60 -19.86 -16.62 -8.51
CA ASP A 60 -21.22 -16.25 -8.88
C ASP A 60 -21.47 -16.42 -10.39
N HIS A 61 -20.48 -16.11 -11.22
CA HIS A 61 -20.57 -16.28 -12.66
C HIS A 61 -20.73 -17.77 -13.03
N VAL A 62 -19.95 -18.64 -12.42
CA VAL A 62 -20.05 -20.09 -12.63
C VAL A 62 -21.38 -20.64 -12.11
N ALA A 63 -21.90 -20.07 -11.02
CA ALA A 63 -23.20 -20.44 -10.47
C ALA A 63 -24.39 -19.93 -11.31
N GLY A 64 -24.15 -19.13 -12.33
CA GLY A 64 -25.20 -18.60 -13.20
C GLY A 64 -25.94 -17.40 -12.63
N GLU A 65 -25.37 -16.73 -11.63
CA GLU A 65 -25.97 -15.54 -11.06
C GLU A 65 -26.04 -14.40 -12.09
N SER A 66 -27.08 -13.57 -11.99
CA SER A 66 -27.35 -12.54 -12.98
C SER A 66 -26.38 -11.37 -12.96
N ASP A 67 -25.77 -11.08 -11.80
CA ASP A 67 -24.81 -9.98 -11.63
C ASP A 67 -23.62 -10.41 -10.79
N PRO A 68 -22.64 -11.14 -11.38
CA PRO A 68 -21.45 -11.55 -10.66
C PRO A 68 -20.62 -10.37 -10.13
N CYS A 69 -20.65 -9.23 -10.82
CA CYS A 69 -19.92 -8.04 -10.40
C CYS A 69 -20.48 -7.43 -9.10
N ALA A 70 -21.74 -7.70 -8.76
CA ALA A 70 -22.29 -7.29 -7.46
C ALA A 70 -21.57 -7.98 -6.30
N ALA A 71 -21.22 -9.26 -6.45
CA ALA A 71 -20.44 -9.99 -5.45
C ALA A 71 -19.06 -9.37 -5.26
N ALA A 72 -18.41 -8.99 -6.34
CA ALA A 72 -17.12 -8.31 -6.28
C ALA A 72 -17.23 -6.99 -5.50
N ARG A 73 -18.21 -6.16 -5.80
CA ARG A 73 -18.43 -4.89 -5.12
C ARG A 73 -18.72 -5.07 -3.64
N THR A 74 -19.56 -6.01 -3.29
CA THR A 74 -19.92 -6.30 -1.91
C THR A 74 -18.71 -6.75 -1.10
N LEU A 75 -17.92 -7.67 -1.64
CA LEU A 75 -16.75 -8.18 -0.96
C LEU A 75 -15.66 -7.10 -0.84
N ALA A 76 -15.44 -6.32 -1.88
CA ALA A 76 -14.48 -5.22 -1.85
C ALA A 76 -14.83 -4.19 -0.75
N ALA A 77 -16.10 -3.89 -0.59
CA ALA A 77 -16.57 -2.95 0.44
C ALA A 77 -16.35 -3.47 1.86
N THR A 78 -16.25 -4.79 2.07
CA THR A 78 -16.01 -5.38 3.39
C THR A 78 -14.54 -5.40 3.79
N GLN A 79 -13.64 -5.10 2.87
CA GLN A 79 -12.20 -5.06 3.18
C GLN A 79 -11.88 -3.89 4.12
N ARG A 80 -10.75 -3.97 4.79
CA ARG A 80 -10.29 -2.91 5.69
C ARG A 80 -8.86 -2.51 5.34
N PRO A 81 -8.66 -1.31 4.82
CA PRO A 81 -9.69 -0.32 4.46
C PRO A 81 -10.58 -0.79 3.32
N PRO A 82 -11.80 -0.25 3.17
CA PRO A 82 -12.69 -0.65 2.10
C PRO A 82 -12.07 -0.40 0.73
N ALA A 83 -12.26 -1.35 -0.18
CA ALA A 83 -11.83 -1.22 -1.56
C ALA A 83 -13.01 -0.86 -2.44
N GLU A 84 -12.74 -0.07 -3.48
CA GLU A 84 -13.71 0.30 -4.49
C GLU A 84 -13.42 -0.48 -5.76
N VAL A 85 -14.43 -1.13 -6.32
CA VAL A 85 -14.33 -1.76 -7.64
C VAL A 85 -14.43 -0.68 -8.69
N VAL A 86 -13.36 -0.42 -9.41
CA VAL A 86 -13.33 0.59 -10.47
C VAL A 86 -13.69 0.00 -11.81
N SER A 87 -13.50 -1.30 -12.01
CA SER A 87 -13.99 -2.01 -13.19
C SER A 87 -14.22 -3.48 -12.86
N CYS A 88 -15.24 -4.05 -13.47
CA CYS A 88 -15.53 -5.48 -13.40
C CYS A 88 -16.08 -5.88 -14.74
N ARG A 89 -15.47 -6.89 -15.35
CA ARG A 89 -15.91 -7.34 -16.65
C ARG A 89 -15.78 -8.86 -16.75
N ILE A 90 -16.71 -9.44 -17.45
CA ILE A 90 -16.75 -10.87 -17.72
C ILE A 90 -16.11 -11.10 -19.08
N ASP A 91 -15.17 -12.02 -19.14
CA ASP A 91 -14.47 -12.40 -20.36
C ASP A 91 -14.54 -13.93 -20.49
N GLY A 92 -15.57 -14.41 -21.19
CA GLY A 92 -15.86 -15.84 -21.28
C GLY A 92 -16.23 -16.42 -19.92
N GLU A 93 -15.43 -17.35 -19.44
CA GLU A 93 -15.60 -17.96 -18.11
C GLU A 93 -14.85 -17.21 -17.01
N ASP A 94 -14.01 -16.25 -17.39
CA ASP A 94 -13.19 -15.47 -16.46
C ASP A 94 -13.88 -14.16 -16.10
N VAL A 95 -13.52 -13.66 -14.91
CA VAL A 95 -13.95 -12.34 -14.46
C VAL A 95 -12.69 -11.53 -14.14
N LEU A 96 -12.64 -10.32 -14.69
CA LEU A 96 -11.55 -9.38 -14.43
C LEU A 96 -12.07 -8.26 -13.54
N VAL A 97 -11.41 -8.05 -12.41
CA VAL A 97 -11.80 -7.03 -11.44
C VAL A 97 -10.60 -6.14 -11.17
N SER A 98 -10.83 -4.83 -11.24
CA SER A 98 -9.85 -3.84 -10.80
C SER A 98 -10.42 -3.09 -9.61
N VAL A 99 -9.60 -2.93 -8.59
CA VAL A 99 -10.00 -2.24 -7.37
C VAL A 99 -9.05 -1.11 -7.04
N ARG A 100 -9.53 -0.19 -6.24
CA ARG A 100 -8.76 0.92 -5.68
C ARG A 100 -8.95 0.93 -4.18
N VAL A 101 -7.84 1.03 -3.45
CA VAL A 101 -7.83 1.15 -1.99
C VAL A 101 -7.27 2.52 -1.64
N PRO A 102 -7.98 3.33 -0.84
CA PRO A 102 -7.47 4.62 -0.42
C PRO A 102 -6.29 4.46 0.52
N VAL A 103 -5.29 5.34 0.36
CA VAL A 103 -4.10 5.41 1.21
C VAL A 103 -4.02 6.82 1.76
N ASP A 104 -4.04 6.95 3.08
CA ASP A 104 -3.85 8.23 3.75
C ASP A 104 -2.36 8.46 3.96
N LEU A 105 -1.82 9.48 3.33
CA LEU A 105 -0.43 9.90 3.44
C LEU A 105 -0.27 11.12 4.34
N GLY A 106 -1.27 11.45 5.14
CA GLY A 106 -1.23 12.60 6.04
C GLY A 106 -1.07 13.92 5.29
N ARG A 107 0.07 14.57 5.47
CA ARG A 107 0.35 15.86 4.82
C ARG A 107 0.33 15.83 3.30
N PHE A 108 0.62 14.68 2.72
CA PHE A 108 0.66 14.50 1.27
C PHE A 108 -0.69 14.17 0.67
N GLY A 109 -1.75 14.19 1.51
CA GLY A 109 -3.12 13.99 1.09
C GLY A 109 -3.50 12.52 0.93
N MET A 110 -4.63 12.32 0.27
CA MET A 110 -5.12 10.97 -0.02
C MET A 110 -4.61 10.50 -1.37
N ARG A 111 -4.05 9.32 -1.37
CA ARG A 111 -3.67 8.60 -2.59
C ARG A 111 -4.42 7.28 -2.63
N SER A 112 -4.33 6.59 -3.74
CA SER A 112 -4.95 5.28 -3.87
C SER A 112 -3.96 4.28 -4.45
N ALA A 113 -4.05 3.05 -3.97
CA ALA A 113 -3.36 1.92 -4.55
C ALA A 113 -4.36 1.12 -5.37
N GLY A 114 -4.01 0.83 -6.61
CA GLY A 114 -4.84 0.04 -7.50
C GLY A 114 -4.26 -1.36 -7.69
N ALA A 115 -5.14 -2.32 -7.94
CA ALA A 115 -4.76 -3.66 -8.31
C ALA A 115 -5.83 -4.27 -9.20
N SER A 116 -5.42 -5.25 -10.00
CA SER A 116 -6.34 -5.97 -10.88
C SER A 116 -6.12 -7.46 -10.69
N ALA A 117 -7.20 -8.22 -10.80
CA ALA A 117 -7.14 -9.67 -10.72
C ALA A 117 -8.06 -10.29 -11.77
N ARG A 118 -7.71 -11.49 -12.17
CA ARG A 118 -8.49 -12.33 -13.06
C ARG A 118 -8.75 -13.65 -12.36
N ALA A 119 -9.99 -14.07 -12.33
CA ALA A 119 -10.38 -15.36 -11.76
C ALA A 119 -11.32 -16.07 -12.72
N GLY A 120 -11.19 -17.39 -12.76
CA GLY A 120 -12.01 -18.24 -13.59
C GLY A 120 -11.69 -19.70 -13.36
N PRO A 121 -12.46 -20.61 -13.96
CA PRO A 121 -12.20 -22.03 -13.81
C PRO A 121 -10.85 -22.41 -14.42
N VAL A 122 -10.19 -23.36 -13.77
CA VAL A 122 -8.93 -23.94 -14.26
C VAL A 122 -9.30 -25.04 -15.25
N GLY A 123 -8.95 -24.79 -16.49
CA GLY A 123 -9.27 -25.75 -17.53
C GLY A 123 -8.06 -26.34 -18.21
#